data_b6e4c071d8ea970c6ac94fbda75fe8ff
#
_entry.id   b6e4c071d8ea970c6ac94fbda75fe8ff
#
_cell.length_a   1.000
_cell.length_b   1.000
_cell.length_c   1.000
_cell.angle_alpha   90.00
_cell.angle_beta   90.00
_cell.angle_gamma   90.00
#
_symmetry.space_group_name_H-M   'P 1'
#
loop_
_entity.id
_entity.type
_entity.pdbx_description
1 polymer ?
#
loop_
_entity_poly.entity_id
_entity_poly.type
_entity_poly.pdbx_seq_one_letter_code
_entity_poly.pdbx_strand_id
1 'polypeptide(L)'
;MHARRGAARPAIIDMAGRPSRGAGRLIVAMVAALALSGTAIAAPQASSPRKPTTAKAGAAKAAVKPARKATKPAQAVVERVEPAPVMPRSENAERMIAWVAASHDNGKLPYAVIDKPAATLYLFAANGDFLGETPVLLGVGIGDDSTPGVGAKNLDDIGPAERTTPAGRFVTKFGRAFGRQRVLWVDYANAVAMHVVTSLHKNEHRVERLLSPSPEDNRISFGCINVGARFYNGKLRPQFEKRGGIVYITPDVKPLDEVFPRVRLLPYLAAAAADAATGPDAAR
;
A
#
# COMPACT_ATOMS: atom_id res chain seq x y z
N MET A 1 -4.74 9.23 -69.73
CA MET A 1 -4.26 10.04 -68.61
C MET A 1 -4.51 9.29 -67.31
N HIS A 2 -3.48 8.60 -66.82
CA HIS A 2 -3.54 7.78 -65.59
C HIS A 2 -2.75 8.49 -64.49
N ALA A 3 -3.43 8.99 -63.46
CA ALA A 3 -2.79 9.53 -62.28
C ALA A 3 -2.58 8.42 -61.27
N ARG A 4 -1.32 8.06 -61.01
CA ARG A 4 -0.91 7.16 -59.91
C ARG A 4 -0.88 7.93 -58.59
N ARG A 5 -1.71 7.53 -57.63
CA ARG A 5 -1.60 7.99 -56.24
C ARG A 5 -0.57 7.12 -55.50
N GLY A 6 0.49 7.75 -55.04
CA GLY A 6 1.50 7.12 -54.22
C GLY A 6 1.00 6.86 -52.79
N ALA A 7 1.15 5.61 -52.36
CA ALA A 7 0.86 5.21 -50.99
C ALA A 7 2.04 5.58 -50.10
N ALA A 8 1.80 6.36 -49.05
CA ALA A 8 2.76 6.67 -48.00
C ALA A 8 2.92 5.44 -47.08
N ARG A 9 4.17 5.01 -46.87
CA ARG A 9 4.55 3.96 -45.92
C ARG A 9 4.52 4.53 -44.48
N PRO A 10 4.02 3.80 -43.48
CA PRO A 10 4.16 4.23 -42.08
C PRO A 10 5.59 4.02 -41.62
N ALA A 11 6.11 4.99 -40.87
CA ALA A 11 7.41 4.93 -40.21
C ALA A 11 7.41 3.90 -39.08
N ILE A 12 8.41 3.02 -39.10
CA ILE A 12 8.70 2.06 -38.02
C ILE A 12 9.40 2.84 -36.88
N ILE A 13 8.74 2.92 -35.74
CA ILE A 13 9.35 3.47 -34.51
C ILE A 13 10.08 2.32 -33.82
N ASP A 14 11.40 2.46 -33.67
CA ASP A 14 12.28 1.55 -32.94
C ASP A 14 12.00 1.64 -31.43
N MET A 15 11.88 0.48 -30.80
CA MET A 15 11.52 0.30 -29.38
C MET A 15 12.71 0.48 -28.43
N ALA A 16 13.70 1.30 -28.76
CA ALA A 16 14.82 1.61 -27.88
C ALA A 16 14.99 3.13 -27.78
N GLY A 17 14.18 3.79 -26.98
CA GLY A 17 14.24 5.23 -26.72
C GLY A 17 15.61 5.71 -26.19
N ARG A 18 16.58 5.85 -27.07
CA ARG A 18 17.83 6.59 -26.83
C ARG A 18 17.89 7.79 -27.77
N PRO A 19 18.08 9.02 -27.23
CA PRO A 19 18.31 10.17 -28.11
C PRO A 19 19.72 10.09 -28.72
N SER A 20 19.79 10.23 -30.04
CA SER A 20 21.03 10.34 -30.81
C SER A 20 21.75 11.63 -30.46
N ARG A 21 23.04 11.53 -30.22
CA ARG A 21 23.96 12.64 -29.99
C ARG A 21 24.13 13.47 -31.28
N GLY A 22 23.60 14.68 -31.24
CA GLY A 22 23.96 15.74 -32.19
C GLY A 22 24.88 16.74 -31.52
N ALA A 23 26.05 16.95 -32.09
CA ALA A 23 27.08 17.88 -31.64
C ALA A 23 26.64 19.34 -31.82
N GLY A 24 26.82 20.17 -30.82
CA GLY A 24 26.56 21.63 -30.93
C GLY A 24 27.06 22.41 -29.71
N ARG A 25 28.31 22.77 -29.79
CA ARG A 25 29.00 23.98 -29.29
C ARG A 25 28.64 24.62 -27.93
N LEU A 26 29.73 24.67 -27.14
CA LEU A 26 30.06 25.52 -26.00
C LEU A 26 29.42 26.94 -26.02
N ILE A 27 28.90 27.33 -24.85
CA ILE A 27 29.04 28.71 -24.34
C ILE A 27 29.46 28.59 -22.87
N VAL A 28 30.69 29.09 -22.63
CA VAL A 28 31.26 29.34 -21.31
C VAL A 28 30.65 30.64 -20.78
N ALA A 29 30.12 30.61 -19.56
CA ALA A 29 29.86 31.82 -18.78
C ALA A 29 30.40 31.60 -17.37
N MET A 30 31.48 32.28 -17.13
CA MET A 30 32.18 32.57 -15.90
C MET A 30 31.27 33.47 -15.02
N VAL A 31 31.08 33.14 -13.77
CA VAL A 31 30.78 34.15 -12.75
C VAL A 31 31.48 33.83 -11.45
N ALA A 32 32.12 34.82 -11.00
CA ALA A 32 33.12 35.01 -9.96
C ALA A 32 32.63 34.62 -8.55
N ALA A 33 33.63 34.21 -7.79
CA ALA A 33 33.64 34.14 -6.33
C ALA A 33 33.61 35.54 -5.72
N LEU A 34 32.82 35.72 -4.66
CA LEU A 34 33.03 36.76 -3.66
C LEU A 34 33.05 36.08 -2.28
N ALA A 35 34.24 36.05 -1.73
CA ALA A 35 34.48 35.84 -0.31
C ALA A 35 34.47 37.18 0.38
N LEU A 36 33.92 37.27 1.57
CA LEU A 36 34.30 38.22 2.65
C LEU A 36 33.58 37.82 3.93
N SER A 37 34.33 37.25 4.87
CA SER A 37 34.80 37.84 6.14
C SER A 37 33.69 38.03 7.19
N GLY A 38 33.58 37.19 8.17
CA GLY A 38 34.27 37.30 9.45
C GLY A 38 33.44 38.12 10.44
N THR A 39 32.94 37.50 11.49
CA THR A 39 33.25 37.92 12.87
C THR A 39 32.72 36.84 13.86
N ALA A 40 33.67 36.33 14.60
CA ALA A 40 33.43 35.53 15.81
C ALA A 40 33.02 36.50 16.95
N ILE A 41 31.97 36.16 17.68
CA ILE A 41 31.75 36.72 19.03
C ILE A 41 31.58 35.54 19.99
N ALA A 42 32.43 35.63 21.00
CA ALA A 42 32.73 34.65 22.04
C ALA A 42 31.55 34.34 22.96
N ALA A 43 31.60 33.14 23.46
CA ALA A 43 30.89 32.68 24.66
C ALA A 43 31.45 33.34 25.91
N PRO A 44 30.70 33.41 27.01
CA PRO A 44 31.30 33.33 28.32
C PRO A 44 30.96 32.01 28.98
N GLN A 45 32.05 31.37 29.38
CA GLN A 45 32.10 30.29 30.40
C GLN A 45 31.93 30.92 31.80
N ALA A 46 31.65 30.04 32.69
CA ALA A 46 31.92 29.97 34.11
C ALA A 46 30.65 29.81 34.94
N SER A 47 30.54 29.03 35.96
CA SER A 47 31.48 28.32 36.80
C SER A 47 30.69 27.43 37.78
N SER A 48 31.08 26.20 37.96
CA SER A 48 30.93 25.47 39.25
C SER A 48 31.96 26.07 40.25
N PRO A 49 31.93 25.84 41.55
CA PRO A 49 31.45 24.72 42.35
C PRO A 49 30.93 25.09 43.78
N ARG A 50 30.34 24.17 44.51
CA ARG A 50 30.78 23.79 45.89
C ARG A 50 29.78 22.85 46.60
N LYS A 51 30.29 21.71 46.96
CA LYS A 51 29.95 20.92 48.19
C LYS A 51 30.79 21.50 49.34
N PRO A 52 30.67 21.09 50.60
CA PRO A 52 29.77 20.16 51.30
C PRO A 52 29.23 20.73 52.63
N THR A 53 28.40 20.02 53.38
CA THR A 53 28.59 19.72 54.81
C THR A 53 27.49 18.82 55.37
N THR A 54 27.89 17.68 55.77
CA THR A 54 27.81 16.93 57.06
C THR A 54 26.56 17.01 57.92
N ALA A 55 26.01 15.80 58.10
CA ALA A 55 25.62 15.12 59.34
C ALA A 55 24.50 15.67 60.21
N LYS A 56 23.46 14.85 60.40
CA LYS A 56 23.16 14.34 61.73
C LYS A 56 22.20 13.14 61.68
N ALA A 57 22.59 12.10 62.35
CA ALA A 57 21.81 10.92 62.61
C ALA A 57 20.58 11.24 63.46
N GLY A 58 19.46 10.65 63.14
CA GLY A 58 18.24 10.62 63.93
C GLY A 58 17.52 9.31 63.73
N ALA A 59 17.66 8.42 64.71
CA ALA A 59 16.89 7.18 64.75
C ALA A 59 15.42 7.45 65.01
N ALA A 60 14.53 6.90 64.23
CA ALA A 60 13.12 6.81 64.53
C ALA A 60 12.42 5.67 63.82
N LYS A 61 12.07 4.67 64.60
CA LYS A 61 10.90 3.80 64.62
C LYS A 61 10.42 3.19 63.27
N ALA A 62 10.60 1.89 63.20
CA ALA A 62 9.93 0.98 62.33
C ALA A 62 8.40 1.13 62.46
N ALA A 63 7.76 1.60 61.37
CA ALA A 63 6.33 1.50 61.20
C ALA A 63 6.04 0.28 60.31
N VAL A 64 5.37 -0.69 60.93
CA VAL A 64 4.85 -1.91 60.29
C VAL A 64 3.82 -1.47 59.25
N LYS A 65 4.11 -1.70 57.95
CA LYS A 65 3.14 -1.56 56.87
C LYS A 65 2.12 -2.69 56.94
N PRO A 66 0.81 -2.40 56.87
CA PRO A 66 -0.18 -3.46 56.80
C PRO A 66 -0.05 -4.20 55.47
N ALA A 67 -0.18 -5.51 55.53
CA ALA A 67 -0.14 -6.42 54.40
C ALA A 67 -1.18 -6.01 53.35
N ARG A 68 -0.70 -5.69 52.16
CA ARG A 68 -1.52 -5.45 50.98
C ARG A 68 -2.20 -6.76 50.57
N LYS A 69 -3.52 -6.84 50.77
CA LYS A 69 -4.33 -7.94 50.26
C LYS A 69 -4.01 -8.13 48.78
N ALA A 70 -3.55 -9.31 48.41
CA ALA A 70 -3.37 -9.72 47.03
C ALA A 70 -4.74 -9.69 46.33
N THR A 71 -4.97 -8.67 45.51
CA THR A 71 -6.06 -8.65 44.57
C THR A 71 -5.75 -9.70 43.52
N LYS A 72 -6.60 -10.71 43.46
CA LYS A 72 -6.68 -11.71 42.40
C LYS A 72 -6.57 -10.99 41.06
N PRO A 73 -5.68 -11.40 40.11
CA PRO A 73 -5.61 -10.76 38.81
C PRO A 73 -6.99 -10.91 38.16
N ALA A 74 -7.60 -9.78 37.79
CA ALA A 74 -8.78 -9.76 36.97
C ALA A 74 -8.38 -10.49 35.67
N GLN A 75 -9.02 -11.63 35.43
CA GLN A 75 -8.97 -12.27 34.14
C GLN A 75 -9.47 -11.23 33.14
N ALA A 76 -8.57 -10.74 32.29
CA ALA A 76 -8.94 -9.97 31.14
C ALA A 76 -9.92 -10.84 30.34
N VAL A 77 -11.16 -10.43 30.29
CA VAL A 77 -12.15 -10.97 29.35
C VAL A 77 -11.56 -10.65 27.98
N VAL A 78 -10.96 -11.65 27.37
CA VAL A 78 -10.62 -11.59 25.96
C VAL A 78 -11.97 -11.56 25.26
N GLU A 79 -12.44 -10.35 25.03
CA GLU A 79 -13.62 -10.11 24.19
C GLU A 79 -13.34 -10.84 22.88
N ARG A 80 -14.11 -11.89 22.64
CA ARG A 80 -14.03 -12.69 21.43
C ARG A 80 -14.53 -11.77 20.32
N VAL A 81 -13.63 -11.02 19.69
CA VAL A 81 -13.92 -10.23 18.50
C VAL A 81 -14.45 -11.22 17.48
N GLU A 82 -15.74 -11.16 17.21
CA GLU A 82 -16.36 -11.93 16.15
C GLU A 82 -15.56 -11.66 14.86
N PRO A 83 -15.28 -12.69 14.05
CA PRO A 83 -14.63 -12.47 12.77
C PRO A 83 -15.50 -11.51 11.95
N ALA A 84 -14.85 -10.53 11.32
CA ALA A 84 -15.54 -9.60 10.44
C ALA A 84 -16.35 -10.38 9.38
N PRO A 85 -17.59 -9.93 9.07
CA PRO A 85 -18.40 -10.59 8.05
C PRO A 85 -17.63 -10.59 6.73
N VAL A 86 -17.54 -11.75 6.11
CA VAL A 86 -16.90 -11.91 4.79
C VAL A 86 -17.96 -11.63 3.75
N MET A 87 -17.75 -10.61 2.94
CA MET A 87 -18.62 -10.30 1.82
C MET A 87 -18.39 -11.31 0.69
N PRO A 88 -19.43 -11.70 -0.05
CA PRO A 88 -19.28 -12.50 -1.26
C PRO A 88 -18.30 -11.81 -2.22
N ARG A 89 -17.47 -12.59 -2.89
CA ARG A 89 -16.60 -12.06 -3.95
C ARG A 89 -17.42 -11.46 -5.07
N SER A 90 -17.01 -10.28 -5.55
CA SER A 90 -17.60 -9.76 -6.78
C SER A 90 -17.15 -10.60 -7.99
N GLU A 91 -17.93 -10.58 -9.06
CA GLU A 91 -17.57 -11.22 -10.33
C GLU A 91 -16.19 -10.74 -10.83
N ASN A 92 -15.88 -9.47 -10.67
CA ASN A 92 -14.59 -8.90 -11.03
C ASN A 92 -13.44 -9.50 -10.25
N ALA A 93 -13.62 -9.73 -8.94
CA ALA A 93 -12.61 -10.38 -8.11
C ALA A 93 -12.42 -11.85 -8.48
N GLU A 94 -13.51 -12.59 -8.73
CA GLU A 94 -13.43 -13.99 -9.16
C GLU A 94 -12.70 -14.13 -10.49
N ARG A 95 -13.04 -13.32 -11.49
CA ARG A 95 -12.38 -13.29 -12.80
C ARG A 95 -10.90 -12.92 -12.67
N MET A 96 -10.56 -11.95 -11.80
CA MET A 96 -9.17 -11.56 -11.58
C MET A 96 -8.37 -12.67 -10.92
N ILE A 97 -8.91 -13.32 -9.88
CA ILE A 97 -8.25 -14.45 -9.21
C ILE A 97 -8.02 -15.59 -10.19
N ALA A 98 -9.04 -15.96 -10.97
CA ALA A 98 -8.95 -16.99 -12.00
C ALA A 98 -7.90 -16.62 -13.08
N TRP A 99 -7.86 -15.36 -13.50
CA TRP A 99 -6.85 -14.87 -14.44
C TRP A 99 -5.43 -15.04 -13.91
N VAL A 100 -5.15 -14.60 -12.68
CA VAL A 100 -3.81 -14.71 -12.11
C VAL A 100 -3.40 -16.16 -11.95
N ALA A 101 -4.33 -17.02 -11.50
CA ALA A 101 -4.07 -18.45 -11.37
C ALA A 101 -3.72 -19.13 -12.70
N ALA A 102 -4.46 -18.80 -13.78
CA ALA A 102 -4.26 -19.40 -15.08
C ALA A 102 -3.06 -18.84 -15.85
N SER A 103 -2.81 -17.52 -15.71
CA SER A 103 -1.78 -16.81 -16.49
C SER A 103 -0.43 -16.71 -15.80
N HIS A 104 -0.39 -16.95 -14.48
CA HIS A 104 0.78 -16.68 -13.63
C HIS A 104 1.32 -15.24 -13.77
N ASP A 105 0.43 -14.25 -13.99
CA ASP A 105 0.79 -12.84 -14.19
C ASP A 105 1.51 -12.25 -12.96
N ASN A 106 1.36 -12.84 -11.78
CA ASN A 106 2.14 -12.51 -10.59
C ASN A 106 3.62 -12.95 -10.69
N GLY A 107 4.00 -13.79 -11.65
CA GLY A 107 5.32 -14.38 -11.78
C GLY A 107 5.68 -15.23 -10.56
N LYS A 108 6.78 -14.89 -9.89
CA LYS A 108 7.25 -15.57 -8.67
C LYS A 108 7.08 -14.71 -7.41
N LEU A 109 6.09 -13.83 -7.41
CA LEU A 109 5.80 -12.91 -6.30
C LEU A 109 4.46 -13.27 -5.65
N PRO A 110 4.32 -13.08 -4.33
CA PRO A 110 3.03 -13.14 -3.68
C PRO A 110 2.13 -12.03 -4.23
N TYR A 111 0.83 -12.24 -4.15
CA TYR A 111 -0.11 -11.24 -4.66
C TYR A 111 -1.34 -11.07 -3.76
N ALA A 112 -1.97 -9.93 -3.90
CA ALA A 112 -3.26 -9.65 -3.30
C ALA A 112 -4.22 -9.13 -4.36
N VAL A 113 -5.49 -9.49 -4.22
CA VAL A 113 -6.61 -8.92 -4.99
C VAL A 113 -7.44 -8.08 -4.04
N ILE A 114 -7.63 -6.81 -4.37
CA ILE A 114 -8.52 -5.89 -3.67
C ILE A 114 -9.81 -5.82 -4.45
N ASP A 115 -10.84 -6.36 -3.87
CA ASP A 115 -12.21 -6.29 -4.37
C ASP A 115 -12.84 -5.00 -3.85
N LYS A 116 -12.88 -3.95 -4.67
CA LYS A 116 -13.41 -2.66 -4.22
C LYS A 116 -14.90 -2.70 -3.92
N PRO A 117 -15.76 -3.31 -4.75
CA PRO A 117 -17.19 -3.45 -4.45
C PRO A 117 -17.49 -4.15 -3.13
N ALA A 118 -16.72 -5.21 -2.79
CA ALA A 118 -16.89 -5.95 -1.54
C ALA A 118 -16.01 -5.42 -0.39
N ALA A 119 -15.20 -4.39 -0.62
CA ALA A 119 -14.22 -3.83 0.32
C ALA A 119 -13.36 -4.92 0.99
N THR A 120 -12.91 -5.92 0.22
CA THR A 120 -12.21 -7.10 0.73
C THR A 120 -10.85 -7.28 0.05
N LEU A 121 -9.87 -7.71 0.82
CA LEU A 121 -8.55 -8.14 0.34
C LEU A 121 -8.46 -9.66 0.39
N TYR A 122 -8.09 -10.27 -0.73
CA TYR A 122 -7.73 -11.69 -0.86
C TYR A 122 -6.23 -11.80 -1.04
N LEU A 123 -5.57 -12.59 -0.18
CA LEU A 123 -4.10 -12.76 -0.16
C LEU A 123 -3.71 -14.13 -0.66
N PHE A 124 -2.69 -14.17 -1.50
CA PHE A 124 -2.15 -15.39 -2.09
C PHE A 124 -0.63 -15.45 -1.98
N ALA A 125 -0.09 -16.65 -1.81
CA ALA A 125 1.32 -16.94 -1.91
C ALA A 125 1.81 -16.83 -3.38
N ALA A 126 3.12 -16.86 -3.57
CA ALA A 126 3.72 -16.78 -4.90
C ALA A 126 3.32 -17.93 -5.85
N ASN A 127 3.02 -19.09 -5.30
CA ASN A 127 2.55 -20.27 -6.02
C ASN A 127 1.03 -20.32 -6.26
N GLY A 128 0.30 -19.28 -5.80
CA GLY A 128 -1.15 -19.17 -5.95
C GLY A 128 -1.96 -19.73 -4.78
N ASP A 129 -1.34 -20.29 -3.73
CA ASP A 129 -2.05 -20.76 -2.56
C ASP A 129 -2.78 -19.62 -1.85
N PHE A 130 -4.05 -19.82 -1.55
CA PHE A 130 -4.86 -18.85 -0.81
C PHE A 130 -4.45 -18.81 0.65
N LEU A 131 -4.05 -17.63 1.14
CA LEU A 131 -3.58 -17.42 2.50
C LEU A 131 -4.65 -16.81 3.43
N GLY A 132 -5.71 -16.28 2.86
CA GLY A 132 -6.84 -15.72 3.60
C GLY A 132 -7.35 -14.41 3.04
N GLU A 133 -8.40 -13.93 3.66
CA GLU A 133 -9.10 -12.70 3.30
C GLU A 133 -9.37 -11.84 4.52
N THR A 134 -9.63 -10.55 4.30
CA THR A 134 -9.93 -9.58 5.34
C THR A 134 -10.63 -8.36 4.74
N PRO A 135 -11.57 -7.73 5.46
CA PRO A 135 -12.09 -6.43 5.04
C PRO A 135 -10.97 -5.37 5.01
N VAL A 136 -11.16 -4.35 4.20
CA VAL A 136 -10.25 -3.20 4.07
C VAL A 136 -11.02 -1.90 4.05
N LEU A 137 -10.39 -0.80 4.52
CA LEU A 137 -10.90 0.53 4.27
C LEU A 137 -10.26 1.07 2.98
N LEU A 138 -11.07 1.75 2.20
CA LEU A 138 -10.73 2.30 0.89
C LEU A 138 -10.97 3.81 0.83
N GLY A 139 -10.60 4.42 -0.27
CA GLY A 139 -10.87 5.83 -0.54
C GLY A 139 -12.36 6.16 -0.54
N VAL A 140 -12.69 7.36 -0.07
CA VAL A 140 -14.08 7.89 -0.07
C VAL A 140 -14.61 8.02 -1.50
N GLY A 141 -13.74 8.45 -2.43
CA GLY A 141 -14.13 8.66 -3.83
C GLY A 141 -14.40 7.33 -4.53
N ILE A 142 -15.59 7.20 -5.10
CA ILE A 142 -15.92 6.11 -6.03
C ILE A 142 -15.28 6.43 -7.37
N GLY A 143 -14.60 5.47 -7.96
CA GLY A 143 -13.91 5.65 -9.24
C GLY A 143 -12.66 4.77 -9.36
N ASP A 144 -12.04 4.79 -10.54
CA ASP A 144 -11.00 3.84 -10.90
C ASP A 144 -9.66 4.49 -11.25
N ASP A 145 -9.64 5.80 -11.38
CA ASP A 145 -8.43 6.55 -11.71
C ASP A 145 -8.01 7.46 -10.53
N SER A 146 -6.72 7.62 -10.36
CA SER A 146 -6.21 8.69 -9.51
C SER A 146 -6.35 10.03 -10.21
N THR A 147 -6.77 11.07 -9.49
CA THR A 147 -6.76 12.43 -10.04
C THR A 147 -5.33 12.85 -10.36
N PRO A 148 -5.05 13.38 -11.56
CA PRO A 148 -3.72 13.82 -11.93
C PRO A 148 -3.12 14.80 -10.90
N GLY A 149 -1.92 14.48 -10.42
CA GLY A 149 -1.19 15.31 -9.46
C GLY A 149 -1.64 15.16 -7.99
N VAL A 150 -2.61 14.30 -7.68
CA VAL A 150 -3.13 14.13 -6.31
C VAL A 150 -2.03 13.75 -5.32
N GLY A 151 -1.04 12.96 -5.73
CA GLY A 151 0.07 12.53 -4.88
C GLY A 151 1.01 13.67 -4.44
N ALA A 152 0.97 14.82 -5.09
CA ALA A 152 1.74 16.00 -4.74
C ALA A 152 0.97 17.03 -3.88
N LYS A 153 -0.33 16.83 -3.67
CA LYS A 153 -1.17 17.71 -2.85
C LYS A 153 -0.95 17.49 -1.36
N ASN A 154 -1.16 18.52 -0.55
CA ASN A 154 -1.36 18.34 0.88
C ASN A 154 -2.69 17.62 1.13
N LEU A 155 -2.80 16.87 2.22
CA LEU A 155 -4.02 16.11 2.52
C LEU A 155 -5.27 16.99 2.61
N ASP A 156 -5.13 18.20 3.17
CA ASP A 156 -6.25 19.14 3.33
C ASP A 156 -6.77 19.68 1.99
N ASP A 157 -5.92 19.66 0.95
CA ASP A 157 -6.24 20.13 -0.40
C ASP A 157 -6.90 19.04 -1.28
N ILE A 158 -6.99 17.80 -0.77
CA ILE A 158 -7.57 16.67 -1.50
C ILE A 158 -9.07 16.60 -1.22
N GLY A 159 -9.86 16.98 -2.21
CA GLY A 159 -11.33 16.92 -2.14
C GLY A 159 -11.87 15.48 -2.07
N PRO A 160 -13.10 15.27 -1.58
CA PRO A 160 -13.68 13.93 -1.44
C PRO A 160 -13.67 13.10 -2.75
N ALA A 161 -13.95 13.72 -3.88
CA ALA A 161 -13.95 13.03 -5.19
C ALA A 161 -12.55 12.59 -5.66
N GLU A 162 -11.49 13.22 -5.14
CA GLU A 162 -10.10 12.89 -5.46
C GLU A 162 -9.53 11.77 -4.58
N ARG A 163 -10.24 11.41 -3.51
CA ARG A 163 -9.81 10.39 -2.54
C ARG A 163 -10.13 8.98 -3.03
N THR A 164 -9.70 8.67 -4.23
CA THR A 164 -9.99 7.41 -4.92
C THR A 164 -8.90 6.37 -4.68
N THR A 165 -9.28 5.12 -4.42
CA THR A 165 -8.36 3.98 -4.52
C THR A 165 -8.36 3.53 -5.98
N PRO A 166 -7.27 3.75 -6.75
CA PRO A 166 -7.26 3.49 -8.18
C PRO A 166 -7.32 1.99 -8.48
N ALA A 167 -8.02 1.62 -9.55
CA ALA A 167 -8.00 0.26 -10.07
C ALA A 167 -6.75 0.01 -10.91
N GLY A 168 -6.27 -1.23 -10.95
CA GLY A 168 -5.09 -1.57 -11.74
C GLY A 168 -4.22 -2.65 -11.13
N ARG A 169 -3.10 -2.94 -11.83
CA ARG A 169 -2.05 -3.87 -11.43
C ARG A 169 -0.83 -3.09 -10.94
N PHE A 170 -0.45 -3.29 -9.70
CA PHE A 170 0.61 -2.54 -9.04
C PHE A 170 1.74 -3.46 -8.57
N VAL A 171 2.98 -3.13 -8.93
CA VAL A 171 4.17 -3.76 -8.35
C VAL A 171 4.53 -3.04 -7.07
N THR A 172 4.40 -3.72 -5.95
CA THR A 172 4.44 -3.11 -4.63
C THR A 172 5.72 -3.42 -3.87
N LYS A 173 6.18 -2.48 -3.06
CA LYS A 173 7.33 -2.66 -2.17
C LYS A 173 7.11 -1.93 -0.84
N PHE A 174 7.68 -2.51 0.23
CA PHE A 174 7.74 -1.81 1.51
C PHE A 174 8.69 -0.63 1.46
N GLY A 175 8.22 0.51 1.95
CA GLY A 175 8.99 1.74 2.06
C GLY A 175 8.63 2.54 3.30
N ARG A 176 9.30 3.66 3.51
CA ARG A 176 8.94 4.62 4.56
C ARG A 176 7.89 5.58 4.02
N ALA A 177 6.86 5.83 4.81
CA ALA A 177 5.93 6.93 4.64
C ALA A 177 6.31 8.10 5.56
N PHE A 178 5.41 9.05 5.74
CA PHE A 178 5.59 10.19 6.64
C PHE A 178 6.08 9.74 8.02
N GLY A 179 7.17 10.31 8.48
CA GLY A 179 7.84 9.91 9.71
C GLY A 179 8.61 8.58 9.57
N ARG A 180 8.40 7.67 10.53
CA ARG A 180 9.10 6.37 10.57
C ARG A 180 8.23 5.18 10.19
N GLN A 181 6.96 5.41 9.84
CA GLN A 181 6.03 4.34 9.53
C GLN A 181 6.45 3.61 8.25
N ARG A 182 6.53 2.29 8.30
CA ARG A 182 6.71 1.44 7.11
C ARG A 182 5.35 1.04 6.56
N VAL A 183 5.16 1.31 5.29
CA VAL A 183 3.94 0.97 4.54
C VAL A 183 4.30 0.16 3.31
N LEU A 184 3.33 -0.57 2.76
CA LEU A 184 3.44 -1.19 1.46
C LEU A 184 2.97 -0.17 0.41
N TRP A 185 3.91 0.41 -0.33
CA TRP A 185 3.58 1.33 -1.42
C TRP A 185 2.92 0.58 -2.57
N VAL A 186 1.73 1.01 -2.95
CA VAL A 186 0.93 0.46 -4.05
C VAL A 186 1.13 1.32 -5.30
N ASP A 187 0.78 2.59 -5.21
CA ASP A 187 1.04 3.58 -6.26
C ASP A 187 1.79 4.76 -5.63
N TYR A 188 3.11 4.76 -5.80
CA TYR A 188 3.97 5.77 -5.20
C TYR A 188 3.75 7.16 -5.79
N ALA A 189 3.47 7.24 -7.10
CA ALA A 189 3.27 8.51 -7.80
C ALA A 189 2.01 9.24 -7.32
N ASN A 190 0.96 8.49 -7.00
CA ASN A 190 -0.31 9.03 -6.50
C ASN A 190 -0.46 8.93 -4.97
N ALA A 191 0.64 8.64 -4.25
CA ALA A 191 0.70 8.54 -2.80
C ALA A 191 -0.27 7.49 -2.20
N VAL A 192 -0.57 6.41 -2.93
CA VAL A 192 -1.42 5.31 -2.46
C VAL A 192 -0.58 4.23 -1.81
N ALA A 193 -0.87 3.93 -0.55
CA ALA A 193 -0.19 2.90 0.21
C ALA A 193 -1.19 1.97 0.91
N MET A 194 -0.71 0.77 1.25
CA MET A 194 -1.43 -0.15 2.12
C MET A 194 -0.75 -0.16 3.49
N HIS A 195 -1.52 0.03 4.55
CA HIS A 195 -1.02 0.10 5.92
C HIS A 195 -2.06 -0.35 6.95
N VAL A 196 -1.63 -0.52 8.19
CA VAL A 196 -2.52 -0.86 9.30
C VAL A 196 -3.54 0.27 9.51
N VAL A 197 -4.79 -0.10 9.82
CA VAL A 197 -5.81 0.85 10.27
C VAL A 197 -5.28 1.66 11.45
N THR A 198 -5.40 2.97 11.36
CA THR A 198 -5.01 3.88 12.44
C THR A 198 -6.26 4.45 13.10
N SER A 199 -6.22 4.60 14.43
CA SER A 199 -7.28 5.21 15.22
C SER A 199 -6.92 6.64 15.67
N LEU A 200 -6.08 7.33 14.92
CA LEU A 200 -5.63 8.69 15.25
C LEU A 200 -6.80 9.69 15.32
N HIS A 201 -7.79 9.51 14.46
CA HIS A 201 -9.01 10.31 14.43
C HIS A 201 -10.18 9.45 14.93
N LYS A 202 -10.47 9.51 16.24
CA LYS A 202 -11.48 8.68 16.89
C LYS A 202 -12.89 8.88 16.32
N ASN A 203 -13.21 10.08 15.88
CA ASN A 203 -14.48 10.44 15.25
C ASN A 203 -14.71 9.81 13.86
N GLU A 204 -13.69 9.23 13.26
CA GLU A 204 -13.83 8.51 11.99
C GLU A 204 -14.31 7.07 12.16
N HIS A 205 -14.30 6.52 13.38
CA HIS A 205 -14.78 5.18 13.71
C HIS A 205 -14.20 4.08 12.79
N ARG A 206 -12.90 4.20 12.43
CA ARG A 206 -12.30 3.34 11.39
C ARG A 206 -12.32 1.85 11.71
N VAL A 207 -12.28 1.46 12.98
CA VAL A 207 -12.32 0.04 13.38
C VAL A 207 -13.74 -0.50 13.21
N GLU A 208 -14.75 0.25 13.66
CA GLU A 208 -16.15 -0.08 13.51
C GLU A 208 -16.53 -0.18 12.03
N ARG A 209 -16.09 0.79 11.22
CA ARG A 209 -16.30 0.78 9.78
C ARG A 209 -15.63 -0.43 9.10
N LEU A 210 -14.40 -0.78 9.50
CA LEU A 210 -13.69 -1.94 8.96
C LEU A 210 -14.46 -3.25 9.20
N LEU A 211 -15.19 -3.34 10.32
CA LEU A 211 -15.94 -4.52 10.73
C LEU A 211 -17.42 -4.45 10.34
N SER A 212 -17.85 -3.40 9.67
CA SER A 212 -19.22 -3.25 9.19
C SER A 212 -19.53 -4.30 8.11
N PRO A 213 -20.76 -4.86 8.10
CA PRO A 213 -21.20 -5.71 7.00
C PRO A 213 -21.53 -4.94 5.71
N SER A 214 -21.52 -3.60 5.75
CA SER A 214 -21.79 -2.75 4.58
C SER A 214 -20.48 -2.26 3.96
N PRO A 215 -20.16 -2.58 2.70
CA PRO A 215 -18.95 -2.10 2.00
C PRO A 215 -18.88 -0.57 1.88
N GLU A 216 -20.03 0.12 1.92
CA GLU A 216 -20.12 1.58 1.89
C GLU A 216 -19.47 2.19 3.12
N ASP A 217 -19.60 1.56 4.29
CA ASP A 217 -18.96 2.00 5.52
C ASP A 217 -17.43 1.93 5.44
N ASN A 218 -16.90 1.09 4.58
CA ASN A 218 -15.46 0.93 4.40
C ASN A 218 -14.82 2.07 3.58
N ARG A 219 -15.62 3.03 3.06
CA ARG A 219 -15.15 4.17 2.29
C ARG A 219 -14.86 5.37 3.20
N ILE A 220 -13.59 5.55 3.60
CA ILE A 220 -13.21 6.60 4.57
C ILE A 220 -11.81 7.18 4.33
N SER A 221 -10.94 6.51 3.58
CA SER A 221 -9.54 6.95 3.42
C SER A 221 -9.37 8.00 2.31
N PHE A 222 -8.15 8.53 2.20
CA PHE A 222 -7.72 9.43 1.11
C PHE A 222 -7.25 8.66 -0.15
N GLY A 223 -7.60 7.38 -0.27
CA GLY A 223 -7.16 6.49 -1.36
C GLY A 223 -6.28 5.35 -0.86
N CYS A 224 -5.63 5.48 0.29
CA CYS A 224 -4.86 4.40 0.91
C CYS A 224 -5.76 3.22 1.31
N ILE A 225 -5.20 2.01 1.24
CA ILE A 225 -5.86 0.78 1.64
C ILE A 225 -5.49 0.49 3.10
N ASN A 226 -6.47 0.50 4.01
CA ASN A 226 -6.21 0.22 5.42
C ASN A 226 -6.65 -1.20 5.78
N VAL A 227 -5.76 -1.94 6.43
CA VAL A 227 -5.92 -3.36 6.75
C VAL A 227 -5.90 -3.56 8.26
N GLY A 228 -6.68 -4.48 8.78
CA GLY A 228 -6.65 -4.84 10.20
C GLY A 228 -5.25 -5.29 10.63
N ALA A 229 -4.79 -4.83 11.81
CA ALA A 229 -3.42 -5.02 12.29
C ALA A 229 -3.00 -6.49 12.34
N ARG A 230 -3.89 -7.39 12.77
CA ARG A 230 -3.62 -8.82 12.88
C ARG A 230 -3.32 -9.43 11.51
N PHE A 231 -4.14 -9.14 10.52
CA PHE A 231 -3.95 -9.66 9.16
C PHE A 231 -2.72 -9.04 8.48
N TYR A 232 -2.58 -7.73 8.59
CA TYR A 232 -1.45 -7.00 7.99
C TYR A 232 -0.10 -7.51 8.49
N ASN A 233 0.08 -7.58 9.83
CA ASN A 233 1.35 -7.97 10.42
C ASN A 233 1.58 -9.50 10.39
N GLY A 234 0.51 -10.30 10.54
CA GLY A 234 0.62 -11.76 10.66
C GLY A 234 0.62 -12.50 9.34
N LYS A 235 -0.03 -11.95 8.30
CA LYS A 235 -0.18 -12.63 7.00
C LYS A 235 0.44 -11.83 5.84
N LEU A 236 0.03 -10.59 5.63
CA LEU A 236 0.43 -9.81 4.47
C LEU A 236 1.92 -9.43 4.52
N ARG A 237 2.36 -8.83 5.62
CA ARG A 237 3.74 -8.36 5.76
C ARG A 237 4.78 -9.46 5.58
N PRO A 238 4.68 -10.66 6.18
CA PRO A 238 5.64 -11.75 5.98
C PRO A 238 5.81 -12.14 4.52
N GLN A 239 4.75 -12.07 3.71
CA GLN A 239 4.79 -12.39 2.29
C GLN A 239 5.51 -11.31 1.46
N PHE A 240 5.20 -10.04 1.72
CA PHE A 240 5.61 -8.92 0.88
C PHE A 240 6.92 -8.23 1.33
N GLU A 241 7.37 -8.42 2.58
CA GLU A 241 8.43 -7.59 3.16
C GLU A 241 9.77 -7.70 2.45
N LYS A 242 10.15 -8.91 1.99
CA LYS A 242 11.48 -9.15 1.40
C LYS A 242 11.57 -8.75 -0.06
N ARG A 243 10.58 -9.12 -0.87
CA ARG A 243 10.63 -9.01 -2.33
C ARG A 243 9.55 -8.11 -2.91
N GLY A 244 8.65 -7.59 -2.08
CA GLY A 244 7.42 -6.95 -2.53
C GLY A 244 6.43 -7.98 -3.04
N GLY A 245 5.50 -7.55 -3.89
CA GLY A 245 4.46 -8.39 -4.46
C GLY A 245 3.64 -7.65 -5.50
N ILE A 246 2.60 -8.29 -5.98
CA ILE A 246 1.64 -7.68 -6.91
C ILE A 246 0.34 -7.42 -6.17
N VAL A 247 -0.22 -6.23 -6.36
CA VAL A 247 -1.57 -5.91 -5.90
C VAL A 247 -2.43 -5.61 -7.12
N TYR A 248 -3.50 -6.37 -7.28
CA TYR A 248 -4.54 -6.15 -8.28
C TYR A 248 -5.72 -5.50 -7.58
N ILE A 249 -6.18 -4.36 -8.07
CA ILE A 249 -7.32 -3.62 -7.51
C ILE A 249 -8.42 -3.61 -8.56
N THR A 250 -9.54 -4.28 -8.27
CA THR A 250 -10.68 -4.34 -9.20
C THR A 250 -11.36 -2.99 -9.35
N PRO A 251 -11.98 -2.70 -10.48
CA PRO A 251 -12.69 -1.44 -10.69
C PRO A 251 -13.99 -1.35 -9.90
N ASP A 252 -14.39 -0.09 -9.59
CA ASP A 252 -15.70 0.26 -9.08
C ASP A 252 -16.71 0.49 -10.20
N VAL A 253 -16.28 1.18 -11.27
CA VAL A 253 -17.15 1.75 -12.32
C VAL A 253 -16.81 1.20 -13.70
N LYS A 254 -15.52 1.15 -14.03
CA LYS A 254 -15.08 0.66 -15.35
C LYS A 254 -15.30 -0.85 -15.49
N PRO A 255 -15.55 -1.34 -16.71
CA PRO A 255 -15.48 -2.77 -16.97
C PRO A 255 -14.11 -3.34 -16.60
N LEU A 256 -14.06 -4.55 -16.03
CA LEU A 256 -12.81 -5.21 -15.68
C LEU A 256 -11.84 -5.28 -16.87
N ASP A 257 -12.37 -5.57 -18.06
CA ASP A 257 -11.60 -5.74 -19.29
C ASP A 257 -11.05 -4.43 -19.86
N GLU A 258 -11.52 -3.28 -19.39
CA GLU A 258 -10.93 -1.97 -19.71
C GLU A 258 -9.68 -1.74 -18.85
N VAL A 259 -9.76 -2.04 -17.57
CA VAL A 259 -8.64 -1.88 -16.63
C VAL A 259 -7.60 -2.99 -16.81
N PHE A 260 -8.05 -4.21 -17.09
CA PHE A 260 -7.22 -5.40 -17.27
C PHE A 260 -7.50 -6.09 -18.61
N PRO A 261 -7.05 -5.54 -19.74
CA PRO A 261 -7.42 -6.07 -21.08
C PRO A 261 -7.06 -7.54 -21.31
N ARG A 262 -6.03 -8.04 -20.64
CA ARG A 262 -5.57 -9.43 -20.77
C ARG A 262 -6.53 -10.44 -20.14
N VAL A 263 -7.42 -10.03 -19.23
CA VAL A 263 -8.41 -10.94 -18.62
C VAL A 263 -9.35 -11.54 -19.65
N ARG A 264 -9.52 -10.89 -20.81
CA ARG A 264 -10.26 -11.45 -21.95
C ARG A 264 -9.71 -12.77 -22.48
N LEU A 265 -8.44 -13.07 -22.19
CA LEU A 265 -7.79 -14.32 -22.60
C LEU A 265 -8.09 -15.50 -21.66
N LEU A 266 -8.74 -15.26 -20.52
CA LEU A 266 -9.05 -16.30 -19.54
C LEU A 266 -9.79 -17.52 -20.12
N PRO A 267 -10.84 -17.37 -20.99
CA PRO A 267 -11.50 -18.52 -21.58
C PRO A 267 -10.57 -19.39 -22.44
N TYR A 268 -9.64 -18.78 -23.16
CA TYR A 268 -8.67 -19.49 -23.99
C TYR A 268 -7.63 -20.25 -23.16
N LEU A 269 -7.16 -19.66 -22.05
CA LEU A 269 -6.25 -20.34 -21.13
C LEU A 269 -6.93 -21.53 -20.44
N ALA A 270 -8.20 -21.37 -20.05
CA ALA A 270 -8.98 -22.46 -19.46
C ALA A 270 -9.20 -23.62 -20.45
N ALA A 271 -9.53 -23.30 -21.71
CA ALA A 271 -9.67 -24.32 -22.76
C ALA A 271 -8.35 -25.06 -23.02
N ALA A 272 -7.24 -24.33 -23.18
CA ALA A 272 -5.92 -24.93 -23.38
C ALA A 272 -5.48 -25.85 -22.20
N ALA A 273 -5.81 -25.46 -20.96
CA ALA A 273 -5.55 -26.31 -19.79
C ALA A 273 -6.41 -27.57 -19.78
N ALA A 274 -7.67 -27.49 -20.19
CA ALA A 274 -8.56 -28.64 -20.31
C ALA A 274 -8.07 -29.63 -21.39
N ASP A 275 -7.66 -29.11 -22.56
CA ASP A 275 -7.12 -29.92 -23.67
C ASP A 275 -5.82 -30.63 -23.25
N ALA A 276 -4.94 -29.96 -22.51
CA ALA A 276 -3.72 -30.54 -21.98
C ALA A 276 -3.99 -31.67 -20.94
N ALA A 277 -5.06 -31.55 -20.15
CA ALA A 277 -5.46 -32.54 -19.15
C ALA A 277 -6.12 -33.80 -19.78
N THR A 278 -6.67 -33.67 -20.99
CA THR A 278 -7.36 -34.76 -21.71
C THR A 278 -6.53 -35.39 -22.84
N GLY A 279 -5.35 -34.83 -23.12
CA GLY A 279 -4.45 -35.29 -24.16
C GLY A 279 -3.86 -36.70 -23.89
N PRO A 280 -3.41 -37.44 -24.94
CA PRO A 280 -2.98 -38.81 -24.85
C PRO A 280 -1.73 -39.06 -23.96
N ASP A 281 -1.02 -38.02 -23.57
CA ASP A 281 0.13 -38.08 -22.65
C ASP A 281 -0.23 -38.01 -21.16
N ALA A 282 -1.46 -37.69 -20.81
CA ALA A 282 -1.93 -37.61 -19.41
C ALA A 282 -2.14 -39.00 -18.76
N ALA A 283 -1.98 -40.06 -19.50
CA ALA A 283 -2.19 -41.45 -19.07
C ALA A 283 -0.87 -42.25 -18.91
N ARG A 284 0.30 -41.64 -18.93
CA ARG A 284 1.60 -42.29 -18.71
C ARG A 284 2.23 -42.02 -17.36
#